data_92db323ae3078af169a57b7fbb6337a0
#
_entry.id   92db323ae3078af169a57b7fbb6337a0
#
_cell.length_a   1.000
_cell.length_b   1.000
_cell.length_c   1.000
_cell.angle_alpha   90.00
_cell.angle_beta   90.00
_cell.angle_gamma   90.00
#
_symmetry.space_group_name_H-M   'P 1'
#
loop_
_entity.id
_entity.type
_entity.pdbx_description
1 polymer ?
#
loop_
_entity_poly.entity_id
_entity_poly.type
_entity_poly.pdbx_seq_one_letter_code
_entity_poly.pdbx_strand_id
1 'polypeptide(L)'
;MCLFKSHKKKALDTTFAGLSFKNPAGIRQSPSLRQLKDCRTYGAGFVTLSPPSEEVLSWILGLQEYRNKTILAVNVSANLSRTFSLVYDFSDLIIIDPDLDHGIDSPDISDTTVLLDEVVNLRLCYEHYTPIALRISHGHTPDEISALLDHCRLSGIDAVVVPARKVGWVLDQTQHRFPVIGSADTIEDALECLQAGASLVETTLRPFPFQKLLIHLAQPDK
;
A
#
# COMPACT_ATOMS: atom_id res chain seq x y z
N MET A 1 35.55 29.16 16.68
CA MET A 1 34.19 29.50 16.25
C MET A 1 33.74 28.38 15.29
N CYS A 2 33.14 27.31 15.88
CA CYS A 2 32.68 26.16 15.08
C CYS A 2 31.32 26.50 14.46
N LEU A 3 31.30 26.68 13.15
CA LEU A 3 30.08 26.78 12.36
C LEU A 3 29.43 25.39 12.32
N PHE A 4 28.42 25.16 13.16
CA PHE A 4 27.49 24.04 13.00
C PHE A 4 26.74 24.25 11.67
N LYS A 5 27.16 23.55 10.62
CA LYS A 5 26.33 23.43 9.41
C LYS A 5 25.05 22.72 9.83
N SER A 6 23.95 23.45 9.91
CA SER A 6 22.61 22.91 10.03
C SER A 6 22.33 22.10 8.76
N HIS A 7 22.47 20.79 8.82
CA HIS A 7 21.98 19.92 7.77
C HIS A 7 20.45 20.04 7.77
N LYS A 8 19.90 20.74 6.77
CA LYS A 8 18.46 20.72 6.51
C LYS A 8 18.04 19.26 6.32
N LYS A 9 17.18 18.73 7.19
CA LYS A 9 16.54 17.43 6.97
C LYS A 9 15.81 17.48 5.64
N LYS A 10 16.01 16.45 4.79
CA LYS A 10 15.25 16.27 3.56
C LYS A 10 13.76 16.18 3.91
N ALA A 11 12.91 16.94 3.26
CA ALA A 11 11.47 16.77 3.38
C ALA A 11 11.11 15.41 2.79
N LEU A 12 10.36 14.60 3.53
CA LEU A 12 9.94 13.26 3.12
C LEU A 12 8.52 13.24 2.56
N ASP A 13 7.85 14.40 2.54
CA ASP A 13 6.49 14.50 2.04
C ASP A 13 6.41 14.02 0.59
N THR A 14 5.43 13.17 0.30
CA THR A 14 5.17 12.66 -1.05
C THR A 14 3.69 12.65 -1.34
N THR A 15 3.34 12.65 -2.62
CA THR A 15 1.95 12.54 -3.09
C THR A 15 1.78 11.29 -3.94
N PHE A 16 0.62 10.65 -3.81
CA PHE A 16 0.27 9.44 -4.55
C PHE A 16 -1.24 9.39 -4.73
N ALA A 17 -1.72 9.24 -5.96
CA ALA A 17 -3.14 9.13 -6.31
C ALA A 17 -4.02 10.23 -5.64
N GLY A 18 -3.53 11.45 -5.56
CA GLY A 18 -4.22 12.58 -4.93
C GLY A 18 -4.10 12.65 -3.40
N LEU A 19 -3.51 11.67 -2.75
CA LEU A 19 -3.26 11.65 -1.32
C LEU A 19 -1.90 12.26 -0.98
N SER A 20 -1.81 12.95 0.16
CA SER A 20 -0.56 13.53 0.68
C SER A 20 -0.06 12.72 1.86
N PHE A 21 1.16 12.22 1.76
CA PHE A 21 1.83 11.40 2.78
C PHE A 21 2.97 12.20 3.41
N LYS A 22 3.11 12.12 4.73
CA LYS A 22 4.23 12.74 5.47
C LYS A 22 5.59 12.10 5.19
N ASN A 23 5.60 10.89 4.65
CA ASN A 23 6.74 10.15 4.14
C ASN A 23 6.25 8.95 3.31
N PRO A 24 7.10 8.36 2.43
CA PRO A 24 6.69 7.27 1.55
C PRO A 24 6.60 5.89 2.23
N ALA A 25 6.97 5.78 3.51
CA ALA A 25 7.03 4.49 4.19
C ALA A 25 5.78 4.22 5.04
N GLY A 26 5.19 3.05 4.84
CA GLY A 26 4.03 2.54 5.58
C GLY A 26 4.32 1.25 6.33
N ILE A 27 3.42 0.89 7.21
CA ILE A 27 3.47 -0.36 7.97
C ILE A 27 2.24 -1.20 7.63
N ARG A 28 2.48 -2.45 7.20
CA ARG A 28 1.45 -3.47 7.04
C ARG A 28 1.29 -4.22 8.35
N GLN A 29 0.07 -4.27 8.88
CA GLN A 29 -0.20 -4.86 10.18
C GLN A 29 -1.46 -5.73 10.20
N SER A 30 -1.50 -6.64 11.17
CA SER A 30 -2.71 -7.34 11.57
C SER A 30 -3.76 -6.39 12.17
N PRO A 31 -5.04 -6.74 12.20
CA PRO A 31 -6.19 -5.83 12.43
C PRO A 31 -6.32 -5.24 13.83
N SER A 32 -5.29 -5.26 14.68
CA SER A 32 -5.36 -4.74 16.05
C SER A 32 -5.34 -3.20 16.08
N LEU A 33 -6.41 -2.59 16.57
CA LEU A 33 -6.53 -1.14 16.76
C LEU A 33 -5.45 -0.55 17.69
N ARG A 34 -4.99 -1.34 18.67
CA ARG A 34 -3.89 -0.93 19.56
C ARG A 34 -2.60 -0.69 18.78
N GLN A 35 -2.30 -1.60 17.85
CA GLN A 35 -1.10 -1.48 17.02
C GLN A 35 -1.18 -0.29 16.06
N LEU A 36 -2.38 0.10 15.61
CA LEU A 36 -2.58 1.28 14.77
C LEU A 36 -2.10 2.57 15.46
N LYS A 37 -2.42 2.73 16.75
CA LYS A 37 -1.92 3.85 17.56
C LYS A 37 -0.39 3.86 17.61
N ASP A 38 0.21 2.70 17.77
CA ASP A 38 1.65 2.54 17.81
C ASP A 38 2.29 2.93 16.47
N CYS A 39 1.76 2.44 15.34
CA CYS A 39 2.26 2.79 13.99
C CYS A 39 2.28 4.30 13.75
N ARG A 40 1.25 5.01 14.20
CA ARG A 40 1.21 6.47 14.14
C ARG A 40 2.31 7.11 14.99
N THR A 41 2.52 6.61 16.19
CA THR A 41 3.56 7.10 17.12
C THR A 41 4.97 6.88 16.53
N TYR A 42 5.17 5.80 15.78
CA TYR A 42 6.44 5.53 15.09
C TYR A 42 6.66 6.33 13.81
N GLY A 43 5.68 7.11 13.40
CA GLY A 43 5.83 8.04 12.29
C GLY A 43 5.49 7.46 10.92
N ALA A 44 4.79 6.33 10.83
CA ALA A 44 4.37 5.76 9.55
C ALA A 44 3.61 6.77 8.69
N GLY A 45 3.95 6.86 7.40
CA GLY A 45 3.27 7.71 6.42
C GLY A 45 1.86 7.22 6.16
N PHE A 46 1.68 5.90 6.13
CA PHE A 46 0.40 5.21 6.05
C PHE A 46 0.43 3.87 6.79
N VAL A 47 -0.73 3.28 6.98
CA VAL A 47 -0.85 1.94 7.58
C VAL A 47 -1.77 1.09 6.71
N THR A 48 -1.30 -0.10 6.34
CA THR A 48 -2.08 -1.09 5.62
C THR A 48 -2.66 -2.09 6.62
N LEU A 49 -3.98 -2.24 6.60
CA LEU A 49 -4.73 -3.10 7.51
C LEU A 49 -5.51 -4.14 6.72
N SER A 50 -5.60 -5.35 7.26
CA SER A 50 -6.52 -6.38 6.76
C SER A 50 -7.73 -6.46 7.68
N PRO A 51 -8.97 -6.37 7.18
CA PRO A 51 -10.16 -6.53 8.00
C PRO A 51 -10.17 -7.91 8.66
N PRO A 52 -10.65 -8.03 9.90
CA PRO A 52 -10.88 -9.33 10.50
C PRO A 52 -12.01 -10.06 9.74
N SER A 53 -11.95 -11.39 9.69
CA SER A 53 -13.02 -12.22 9.10
C SER A 53 -14.35 -12.08 9.83
N GLU A 54 -14.29 -11.82 11.13
CA GLU A 54 -15.44 -11.62 12.03
C GLU A 54 -15.42 -10.19 12.58
N GLU A 55 -16.58 -9.66 12.95
CA GLU A 55 -16.75 -8.35 13.60
C GLU A 55 -16.22 -7.13 12.80
N VAL A 56 -16.25 -7.19 11.45
CA VAL A 56 -15.77 -6.10 10.58
C VAL A 56 -16.38 -4.74 10.95
N LEU A 57 -17.66 -4.69 11.33
CA LEU A 57 -18.35 -3.46 11.72
C LEU A 57 -17.77 -2.83 12.99
N SER A 58 -17.51 -3.63 14.04
CA SER A 58 -16.91 -3.11 15.27
C SER A 58 -15.49 -2.61 15.04
N TRP A 59 -14.76 -3.28 14.17
CA TRP A 59 -13.42 -2.88 13.74
C TRP A 59 -13.46 -1.54 13.00
N ILE A 60 -14.37 -1.37 12.04
CA ILE A 60 -14.56 -0.10 11.29
C ILE A 60 -14.89 1.05 12.25
N LEU A 61 -15.81 0.86 13.19
CA LEU A 61 -16.14 1.87 14.18
C LEU A 61 -14.92 2.32 14.99
N GLY A 62 -14.05 1.36 15.36
CA GLY A 62 -12.78 1.67 16.01
C GLY A 62 -11.80 2.47 15.14
N LEU A 63 -11.84 2.33 13.80
CA LEU A 63 -11.00 3.09 12.88
C LEU A 63 -11.40 4.57 12.78
N GLN A 64 -12.62 4.94 13.08
CA GLN A 64 -13.09 6.34 13.00
C GLN A 64 -12.24 7.30 13.86
N GLU A 65 -11.71 6.82 14.98
CA GLU A 65 -10.82 7.63 15.83
C GLU A 65 -9.50 8.03 15.13
N TYR A 66 -9.13 7.29 14.09
CA TYR A 66 -7.86 7.48 13.36
C TYR A 66 -8.06 8.20 12.02
N ARG A 67 -9.30 8.38 11.59
CA ARG A 67 -9.64 9.12 10.38
C ARG A 67 -9.03 10.54 10.42
N ASN A 68 -8.42 10.97 9.33
CA ASN A 68 -7.70 12.25 9.21
C ASN A 68 -6.42 12.39 10.08
N LYS A 69 -5.98 11.34 10.73
CA LYS A 69 -4.77 11.37 11.57
C LYS A 69 -3.61 10.58 10.96
N THR A 70 -3.91 9.60 10.13
CA THR A 70 -2.96 8.80 9.36
C THR A 70 -3.68 8.28 8.11
N ILE A 71 -2.96 8.05 7.04
CA ILE A 71 -3.52 7.45 5.83
C ILE A 71 -3.79 5.97 6.13
N LEU A 72 -5.02 5.52 5.90
CA LEU A 72 -5.46 4.15 6.10
C LEU A 72 -5.62 3.45 4.75
N ALA A 73 -4.73 2.51 4.47
CA ALA A 73 -4.89 1.56 3.38
C ALA A 73 -5.56 0.29 3.93
N VAL A 74 -6.56 -0.23 3.24
CA VAL A 74 -7.27 -1.44 3.67
C VAL A 74 -7.16 -2.51 2.59
N ASN A 75 -6.62 -3.69 2.97
CA ASN A 75 -6.64 -4.86 2.11
C ASN A 75 -8.06 -5.42 2.02
N VAL A 76 -8.50 -5.73 0.81
CA VAL A 76 -9.78 -6.37 0.55
C VAL A 76 -9.51 -7.63 -0.26
N SER A 77 -10.12 -8.73 0.15
CA SER A 77 -9.98 -10.04 -0.50
C SER A 77 -11.02 -10.27 -1.59
N ALA A 78 -10.97 -11.44 -2.21
CA ALA A 78 -11.90 -11.86 -3.24
C ALA A 78 -13.39 -11.84 -2.84
N ASN A 79 -13.70 -11.88 -1.54
CA ASN A 79 -15.09 -11.78 -1.05
C ASN A 79 -15.57 -10.32 -1.00
N LEU A 80 -15.47 -9.63 -2.15
CA LEU A 80 -15.56 -8.18 -2.30
C LEU A 80 -16.91 -7.59 -1.93
N SER A 81 -18.01 -8.18 -2.42
CA SER A 81 -19.32 -7.53 -2.38
C SER A 81 -19.75 -7.12 -0.98
N ARG A 82 -19.33 -7.87 0.05
CA ARG A 82 -19.63 -7.57 1.44
C ARG A 82 -18.59 -6.64 2.09
N THR A 83 -17.32 -6.89 1.84
CA THR A 83 -16.23 -6.19 2.54
C THR A 83 -15.92 -4.84 1.92
N PHE A 84 -15.93 -4.75 0.58
CA PHE A 84 -15.63 -3.52 -0.15
C PHE A 84 -16.57 -2.37 0.25
N SER A 85 -17.87 -2.61 0.20
CA SER A 85 -18.87 -1.59 0.56
C SER A 85 -18.74 -1.11 2.01
N LEU A 86 -18.32 -2.00 2.92
CA LEU A 86 -18.13 -1.65 4.32
C LEU A 86 -16.90 -0.79 4.55
N VAL A 87 -15.83 -1.00 3.80
CA VAL A 87 -14.55 -0.31 4.05
C VAL A 87 -14.33 0.91 3.18
N TYR A 88 -15.07 1.07 2.07
CA TYR A 88 -14.86 2.13 1.08
C TYR A 88 -14.89 3.52 1.70
N ASP A 89 -15.89 3.81 2.52
CA ASP A 89 -16.08 5.11 3.18
C ASP A 89 -15.06 5.40 4.30
N PHE A 90 -14.33 4.39 4.74
CA PHE A 90 -13.40 4.49 5.87
C PHE A 90 -11.93 4.36 5.48
N SER A 91 -11.66 4.05 4.22
CA SER A 91 -10.32 3.89 3.68
C SER A 91 -9.90 5.12 2.90
N ASP A 92 -8.63 5.49 3.01
CA ASP A 92 -8.00 6.47 2.13
C ASP A 92 -7.44 5.81 0.87
N LEU A 93 -7.12 4.51 0.95
CA LEU A 93 -6.61 3.68 -0.14
C LEU A 93 -7.15 2.25 0.04
N ILE A 94 -7.63 1.63 -1.03
CA ILE A 94 -8.03 0.22 -1.03
C ILE A 94 -6.96 -0.60 -1.76
N ILE A 95 -6.56 -1.72 -1.18
CA ILE A 95 -5.65 -2.67 -1.80
C ILE A 95 -6.40 -3.97 -2.02
N ILE A 96 -6.62 -4.34 -3.27
CA ILE A 96 -7.18 -5.64 -3.63
C ILE A 96 -6.05 -6.66 -3.47
N ASP A 97 -6.26 -7.61 -2.57
CA ASP A 97 -5.29 -8.66 -2.24
C ASP A 97 -5.91 -10.04 -2.51
N PRO A 98 -5.73 -10.59 -3.71
CA PRO A 98 -6.34 -11.86 -4.09
C PRO A 98 -5.86 -13.05 -3.24
N ASP A 99 -4.65 -12.96 -2.68
CA ASP A 99 -4.06 -14.05 -1.88
C ASP A 99 -4.64 -14.15 -0.45
N LEU A 100 -5.36 -13.14 0.03
CA LEU A 100 -5.84 -13.07 1.42
C LEU A 100 -6.72 -14.26 1.83
N ASP A 101 -7.51 -14.80 0.92
CA ASP A 101 -8.46 -15.88 1.18
C ASP A 101 -8.00 -17.26 0.66
N HIS A 102 -6.93 -17.30 -0.16
CA HIS A 102 -6.55 -18.51 -0.90
C HIS A 102 -5.38 -19.31 -0.30
N GLY A 103 -4.79 -18.87 0.81
CA GLY A 103 -3.70 -19.62 1.46
C GLY A 103 -2.46 -19.73 0.58
N ILE A 104 -2.12 -20.96 0.13
CA ILE A 104 -0.88 -21.24 -0.63
C ILE A 104 -1.08 -21.13 -2.15
N ASP A 105 -2.30 -21.29 -2.63
CA ASP A 105 -2.61 -21.27 -4.06
C ASP A 105 -3.00 -19.86 -4.48
N SER A 106 -2.13 -19.21 -5.25
CA SER A 106 -2.45 -17.92 -5.87
C SER A 106 -3.66 -18.05 -6.79
N PRO A 107 -4.63 -17.14 -6.73
CA PRO A 107 -5.77 -17.17 -7.64
C PRO A 107 -5.33 -17.04 -9.09
N ASP A 108 -6.11 -17.65 -9.99
CA ASP A 108 -5.87 -17.54 -11.43
C ASP A 108 -6.00 -16.05 -11.86
N ILE A 109 -5.26 -15.70 -12.90
CA ILE A 109 -5.32 -14.35 -13.49
C ILE A 109 -6.74 -14.00 -13.92
N SER A 110 -7.47 -14.98 -14.52
CA SER A 110 -8.84 -14.78 -14.95
C SER A 110 -9.75 -14.37 -13.80
N ASP A 111 -9.61 -14.99 -12.64
CA ASP A 111 -10.36 -14.65 -11.44
C ASP A 111 -9.98 -13.26 -10.92
N THR A 112 -8.68 -12.94 -10.94
CA THR A 112 -8.19 -11.62 -10.54
C THR A 112 -8.71 -10.50 -11.46
N THR A 113 -8.76 -10.71 -12.77
CA THR A 113 -9.27 -9.70 -13.71
C THR A 113 -10.78 -9.47 -13.55
N VAL A 114 -11.57 -10.53 -13.37
CA VAL A 114 -13.00 -10.43 -13.04
C VAL A 114 -13.22 -9.64 -11.75
N LEU A 115 -12.42 -9.92 -10.74
CA LEU A 115 -12.44 -9.22 -9.46
C LEU A 115 -12.15 -7.72 -9.62
N LEU A 116 -11.17 -7.33 -10.43
CA LEU A 116 -10.84 -5.94 -10.70
C LEU A 116 -11.98 -5.21 -11.41
N ASP A 117 -12.62 -5.84 -12.39
CA ASP A 117 -13.77 -5.28 -13.09
C ASP A 117 -14.96 -5.07 -12.15
N GLU A 118 -15.22 -6.01 -11.24
CA GLU A 118 -16.25 -5.87 -10.21
C GLU A 118 -15.94 -4.67 -9.27
N VAL A 119 -14.70 -4.54 -8.80
CA VAL A 119 -14.27 -3.44 -7.91
C VAL A 119 -14.44 -2.09 -8.58
N VAL A 120 -14.04 -1.97 -9.85
CA VAL A 120 -14.16 -0.73 -10.61
C VAL A 120 -15.64 -0.35 -10.77
N ASN A 121 -16.50 -1.32 -11.07
CA ASN A 121 -17.95 -1.11 -11.16
C ASN A 121 -18.55 -0.70 -9.80
N LEU A 122 -18.13 -1.33 -8.70
CA LEU A 122 -18.57 -0.94 -7.35
C LEU A 122 -18.14 0.47 -7.02
N ARG A 123 -16.91 0.89 -7.36
CA ARG A 123 -16.42 2.25 -7.13
C ARG A 123 -17.31 3.32 -7.78
N LEU A 124 -17.90 3.04 -8.93
CA LEU A 124 -18.79 3.98 -9.61
C LEU A 124 -20.09 4.27 -8.83
N CYS A 125 -20.41 3.46 -7.82
CA CYS A 125 -21.58 3.65 -6.97
C CYS A 125 -21.35 4.69 -5.87
N TYR A 126 -20.13 5.20 -5.69
CA TYR A 126 -19.75 6.13 -4.63
C TYR A 126 -19.53 7.55 -5.16
N GLU A 127 -19.89 8.55 -4.37
CA GLU A 127 -19.75 9.97 -4.74
C GLU A 127 -18.31 10.47 -4.63
N HIS A 128 -17.50 9.86 -3.73
CA HIS A 128 -16.10 10.25 -3.53
C HIS A 128 -15.16 9.23 -4.16
N TYR A 129 -14.00 9.70 -4.54
CA TYR A 129 -12.97 8.88 -5.13
C TYR A 129 -12.02 8.33 -4.06
N THR A 130 -11.92 7.02 -3.97
CA THR A 130 -10.89 6.33 -3.17
C THR A 130 -9.96 5.57 -4.13
N PRO A 131 -8.65 5.83 -4.12
CA PRO A 131 -7.69 5.10 -4.94
C PRO A 131 -7.73 3.60 -4.66
N ILE A 132 -7.50 2.81 -5.72
CA ILE A 132 -7.48 1.34 -5.64
C ILE A 132 -6.14 0.85 -6.19
N ALA A 133 -5.48 -0.03 -5.45
CA ALA A 133 -4.27 -0.73 -5.88
C ALA A 133 -4.52 -2.24 -5.94
N LEU A 134 -3.87 -2.94 -6.87
CA LEU A 134 -3.84 -4.40 -6.93
C LEU A 134 -2.54 -4.92 -6.31
N ARG A 135 -2.62 -5.87 -5.38
CA ARG A 135 -1.46 -6.62 -4.90
C ARG A 135 -1.13 -7.75 -5.88
N ILE A 136 0.09 -7.71 -6.38
CA ILE A 136 0.64 -8.77 -7.23
C ILE A 136 1.25 -9.85 -6.34
N SER A 137 0.81 -11.10 -6.53
CA SER A 137 1.32 -12.25 -5.81
C SER A 137 2.82 -12.51 -6.07
N HIS A 138 3.47 -13.11 -5.08
CA HIS A 138 4.83 -13.62 -5.24
C HIS A 138 4.94 -14.71 -6.30
N GLY A 139 3.89 -15.50 -6.48
CA GLY A 139 3.82 -16.65 -7.40
C GLY A 139 3.68 -16.28 -8.87
N HIS A 140 3.16 -15.09 -9.19
CA HIS A 140 2.92 -14.71 -10.58
C HIS A 140 4.20 -14.67 -11.43
N THR A 141 4.11 -15.25 -12.61
CA THR A 141 5.16 -15.19 -13.64
C THR A 141 5.26 -13.78 -14.26
N PRO A 142 6.34 -13.43 -14.95
CA PRO A 142 6.47 -12.16 -15.65
C PRO A 142 5.34 -11.88 -16.66
N ASP A 143 4.92 -12.90 -17.42
CA ASP A 143 3.85 -12.76 -18.42
C ASP A 143 2.50 -12.47 -17.74
N GLU A 144 2.21 -13.16 -16.65
CA GLU A 144 1.02 -12.91 -15.83
C GLU A 144 1.00 -11.51 -15.24
N ILE A 145 2.13 -11.05 -14.72
CA ILE A 145 2.22 -9.69 -14.21
C ILE A 145 2.00 -8.67 -15.32
N SER A 146 2.58 -8.88 -16.51
CA SER A 146 2.37 -7.99 -17.65
C SER A 146 0.89 -7.90 -18.03
N ALA A 147 0.20 -9.03 -18.09
CA ALA A 147 -1.24 -9.07 -18.38
C ALA A 147 -2.07 -8.34 -17.33
N LEU A 148 -1.75 -8.53 -16.04
CA LEU A 148 -2.41 -7.82 -14.94
C LEU A 148 -2.15 -6.31 -14.96
N LEU A 149 -0.93 -5.87 -15.29
CA LEU A 149 -0.59 -4.46 -15.42
C LEU A 149 -1.37 -3.80 -16.56
N ASP A 150 -1.48 -4.46 -17.71
CA ASP A 150 -2.28 -3.95 -18.83
C ASP A 150 -3.77 -3.87 -18.46
N HIS A 151 -4.30 -4.88 -17.78
CA HIS A 151 -5.68 -4.86 -17.31
C HIS A 151 -5.91 -3.73 -16.28
N CYS A 152 -5.03 -3.57 -15.30
CA CYS A 152 -5.11 -2.47 -14.33
C CYS A 152 -5.16 -1.10 -14.99
N ARG A 153 -4.34 -0.88 -16.04
CA ARG A 153 -4.32 0.39 -16.78
C ARG A 153 -5.62 0.64 -17.53
N LEU A 154 -6.21 -0.40 -18.13
CA LEU A 154 -7.47 -0.30 -18.88
C LEU A 154 -8.68 -0.11 -17.96
N SER A 155 -8.69 -0.78 -16.81
CA SER A 155 -9.80 -0.72 -15.85
C SER A 155 -9.77 0.54 -14.96
N GLY A 156 -8.68 1.32 -14.98
CA GLY A 156 -8.54 2.51 -14.14
C GLY A 156 -8.20 2.19 -12.68
N ILE A 157 -7.46 1.10 -12.45
CA ILE A 157 -6.77 0.86 -11.17
C ILE A 157 -5.63 1.85 -11.04
N ASP A 158 -5.39 2.38 -9.83
CA ASP A 158 -4.50 3.52 -9.63
C ASP A 158 -3.04 3.12 -9.41
N ALA A 159 -2.81 1.89 -8.94
CA ALA A 159 -1.47 1.41 -8.59
C ALA A 159 -1.39 -0.11 -8.50
N VAL A 160 -0.15 -0.61 -8.36
CA VAL A 160 0.10 -1.99 -7.94
C VAL A 160 0.98 -2.04 -6.70
N VAL A 161 0.73 -3.03 -5.84
CA VAL A 161 1.62 -3.40 -4.74
C VAL A 161 2.41 -4.61 -5.17
N VAL A 162 3.74 -4.52 -5.18
CA VAL A 162 4.59 -5.61 -5.66
C VAL A 162 5.69 -5.95 -4.66
N PRO A 163 6.12 -7.23 -4.59
CA PRO A 163 7.28 -7.62 -3.79
C PRO A 163 8.52 -6.81 -4.18
N ALA A 164 9.35 -6.45 -3.21
CA ALA A 164 10.52 -5.59 -3.39
C ALA A 164 11.37 -5.98 -4.60
N ARG A 165 11.69 -7.28 -4.74
CA ARG A 165 12.49 -7.83 -5.83
C ARG A 165 11.91 -7.64 -7.24
N LYS A 166 10.62 -7.32 -7.35
CA LYS A 166 9.91 -7.13 -8.63
C LYS A 166 9.70 -5.64 -8.97
N VAL A 167 9.97 -4.73 -8.04
CA VAL A 167 9.69 -3.28 -8.20
C VAL A 167 10.38 -2.71 -9.43
N GLY A 168 11.70 -2.89 -9.55
CA GLY A 168 12.47 -2.36 -10.69
C GLY A 168 11.94 -2.89 -12.03
N TRP A 169 11.69 -4.20 -12.11
CA TRP A 169 11.16 -4.81 -13.31
C TRP A 169 9.77 -4.26 -13.70
N VAL A 170 8.85 -4.11 -12.73
CA VAL A 170 7.52 -3.55 -13.00
C VAL A 170 7.60 -2.10 -13.45
N LEU A 171 8.47 -1.30 -12.85
CA LEU A 171 8.70 0.09 -13.25
C LEU A 171 9.23 0.19 -14.68
N ASP A 172 10.16 -0.69 -15.07
CA ASP A 172 10.68 -0.76 -16.44
C ASP A 172 9.58 -1.15 -17.44
N GLN A 173 8.77 -2.18 -17.13
CA GLN A 173 7.65 -2.60 -17.97
C GLN A 173 6.62 -1.49 -18.19
N THR A 174 6.36 -0.70 -17.17
CA THR A 174 5.41 0.41 -17.23
C THR A 174 6.05 1.72 -17.67
N GLN A 175 7.35 1.74 -18.02
CA GLN A 175 8.11 2.94 -18.34
C GLN A 175 7.98 4.02 -17.25
N HIS A 176 7.95 3.63 -15.99
CA HIS A 176 7.72 4.50 -14.82
C HIS A 176 6.43 5.34 -14.88
N ARG A 177 5.44 4.92 -15.68
CA ARG A 177 4.17 5.66 -15.87
C ARG A 177 3.03 5.13 -15.00
N PHE A 178 3.22 3.98 -14.37
CA PHE A 178 2.21 3.40 -13.50
C PHE A 178 2.74 3.36 -12.06
N PRO A 179 1.99 3.90 -11.10
CA PRO A 179 2.44 4.00 -9.72
C PRO A 179 2.65 2.63 -9.08
N VAL A 180 3.75 2.46 -8.35
CA VAL A 180 4.13 1.23 -7.68
C VAL A 180 4.32 1.47 -6.20
N ILE A 181 3.76 0.57 -5.40
CA ILE A 181 3.99 0.44 -3.95
C ILE A 181 4.86 -0.81 -3.77
N GLY A 182 6.08 -0.64 -3.23
CA GLY A 182 6.94 -1.77 -2.90
C GLY A 182 6.48 -2.44 -1.60
N SER A 183 6.50 -3.78 -1.55
CA SER A 183 6.27 -4.55 -0.31
C SER A 183 7.59 -5.15 0.16
N ALA A 184 8.08 -4.74 1.33
CA ALA A 184 9.41 -5.03 1.84
C ALA A 184 9.37 -5.54 3.28
N ASP A 185 10.21 -6.53 3.60
CA ASP A 185 10.33 -7.08 4.95
C ASP A 185 11.62 -6.63 5.66
N THR A 186 12.57 -6.02 4.94
CA THR A 186 13.81 -5.48 5.48
C THR A 186 13.95 -3.98 5.19
N ILE A 187 14.87 -3.32 5.89
CA ILE A 187 15.20 -1.91 5.65
C ILE A 187 15.85 -1.77 4.27
N GLU A 188 16.72 -2.68 3.92
CA GLU A 188 17.48 -2.71 2.68
C GLU A 188 16.52 -2.82 1.49
N ASP A 189 15.58 -3.78 1.52
CA ASP A 189 14.55 -3.94 0.48
C ASP A 189 13.69 -2.67 0.35
N ALA A 190 13.32 -2.06 1.48
CA ALA A 190 12.51 -0.83 1.46
C ALA A 190 13.25 0.34 0.80
N LEU A 191 14.54 0.49 1.08
CA LEU A 191 15.38 1.50 0.44
C LEU A 191 15.57 1.24 -1.04
N GLU A 192 15.83 -0.04 -1.43
CA GLU A 192 15.95 -0.44 -2.83
C GLU A 192 14.67 -0.14 -3.62
N CYS A 193 13.48 -0.44 -3.06
CA CYS A 193 12.21 -0.09 -3.69
C CYS A 193 12.11 1.40 -4.02
N LEU A 194 12.40 2.25 -3.04
CA LEU A 194 12.31 3.71 -3.22
C LEU A 194 13.39 4.25 -4.16
N GLN A 195 14.60 3.70 -4.12
CA GLN A 195 15.68 4.04 -5.05
C GLN A 195 15.36 3.61 -6.49
N ALA A 196 14.69 2.49 -6.68
CA ALA A 196 14.20 2.05 -7.98
C ALA A 196 13.09 2.95 -8.55
N GLY A 197 12.43 3.77 -7.70
CA GLY A 197 11.38 4.70 -8.12
C GLY A 197 9.97 4.32 -7.67
N ALA A 198 9.82 3.38 -6.72
CA ALA A 198 8.52 3.15 -6.10
C ALA A 198 7.98 4.43 -5.46
N SER A 199 6.69 4.69 -5.64
CA SER A 199 6.02 5.87 -5.08
C SER A 199 5.90 5.78 -3.56
N LEU A 200 5.62 4.58 -3.06
CA LEU A 200 5.48 4.24 -1.66
C LEU A 200 6.14 2.89 -1.38
N VAL A 201 6.40 2.61 -0.10
CA VAL A 201 6.81 1.29 0.36
C VAL A 201 6.04 0.91 1.62
N GLU A 202 5.42 -0.26 1.62
CA GLU A 202 4.85 -0.86 2.82
C GLU A 202 5.82 -1.88 3.41
N THR A 203 5.88 -1.96 4.74
CA THR A 203 6.79 -2.88 5.42
C THR A 203 6.08 -3.64 6.53
N THR A 204 6.64 -4.83 6.88
CA THR A 204 6.27 -5.59 8.08
C THR A 204 7.21 -5.29 9.25
N LEU A 205 8.06 -4.27 9.12
CA LEU A 205 9.06 -3.91 10.11
C LEU A 205 8.42 -3.55 11.45
N ARG A 206 9.02 -4.07 12.53
CA ARG A 206 8.68 -3.68 13.89
C ARG A 206 9.09 -2.22 14.15
N PRO A 207 8.56 -1.60 15.21
CA PRO A 207 8.76 -0.16 15.47
C PRO A 207 10.19 0.34 15.37
N PHE A 208 11.14 -0.33 16.02
CA PHE A 208 12.53 0.13 16.07
C PHE A 208 13.24 0.05 14.69
N PRO A 209 13.19 -1.07 13.94
CA PRO A 209 13.68 -1.10 12.56
C PRO A 209 12.98 -0.07 11.66
N PHE A 210 11.67 0.14 11.83
CA PHE A 210 10.94 1.12 11.04
C PHE A 210 11.43 2.55 11.29
N GLN A 211 11.70 2.93 12.54
CA GLN A 211 12.29 4.22 12.85
C GLN A 211 13.68 4.40 12.23
N LYS A 212 14.49 3.33 12.18
CA LYS A 212 15.78 3.37 11.47
C LYS A 212 15.60 3.63 9.98
N LEU A 213 14.61 3.00 9.34
CA LEU A 213 14.27 3.28 7.93
C LEU A 213 13.98 4.77 7.74
N LEU A 214 13.12 5.38 8.57
CA LEU A 214 12.81 6.80 8.49
C LEU A 214 14.04 7.70 8.66
N ILE A 215 14.98 7.31 9.53
CA ILE A 215 16.24 8.03 9.70
C ILE A 215 17.08 7.98 8.42
N HIS A 216 17.18 6.81 7.77
CA HIS A 216 17.90 6.69 6.50
C HIS A 216 17.28 7.55 5.41
N LEU A 217 15.94 7.52 5.29
CA LEU A 217 15.23 8.34 4.30
C LEU A 217 15.41 9.84 4.51
N ALA A 218 15.57 10.28 5.75
CA ALA A 218 15.77 11.69 6.10
C ALA A 218 17.22 12.18 5.92
N GLN A 219 18.17 11.28 5.61
CA GLN A 219 19.54 11.67 5.31
C GLN A 219 19.62 12.25 3.90
N PRO A 220 20.34 13.36 3.69
CA PRO A 220 20.60 13.84 2.33
C PRO A 220 21.43 12.79 1.59
N ASP A 221 21.15 12.62 0.31
CA ASP A 221 21.93 11.78 -0.59
C ASP A 221 23.41 12.23 -0.52
N LYS A 222 24.31 11.25 -0.27
CA LYS A 222 25.75 11.51 -0.18
C LYS A 222 26.35 11.73 -1.54
#